data_003ab575205f650f283c5c1ded03b62f
#
_entry.id   003ab575205f650f283c5c1ded03b62f
#
_cell.length_a   1.000
_cell.length_b   1.000
_cell.length_c   1.000
_cell.angle_alpha   90.00
_cell.angle_beta   90.00
_cell.angle_gamma   90.00
#
_symmetry.space_group_name_H-M   'P 1'
#
loop_
_entity.id
_entity.type
_entity.pdbx_description
1 polymer ?
#
loop_
_entity_poly.entity_id
_entity_poly.type
_entity_poly.pdbx_seq_one_letter_code
_entity_poly.pdbx_strand_id
1 'polypeptide(L)'
;MKRRDFFKNVGNLGALSAGYTALSLFAEEARADLPSAYGKATGGSLTGPYLDLRTGVGNKIAYSRLNGDLDESQQKVGWFKGYIMAVRPHQPIKDILGIQGFGVSRLEQQEDGSYAKILREVGLYTDLRTGEVLEEWKNPLTNEDVKVVHIANDPFNYVIEDYFPQPPKFGDLNQEELPKIPFVLPWQQHGDRLDMEIHINLFYPNALNPKKWVRESAGPMVQISEAFAYHIDATKMQDSNLTTLPFSGTWNRITPWLPWMLMGQTPGHMIYAAFMGSGEDLEQVHSRQVLDYVEKHYPKYFTAPETYDPKTPSLSSLELYSLEQEPAPKKE
;
A
#
# COMPACT_ATOMS: atom_id res chain seq x y z
N MET A 1 -1.45 31.20 -4.24
CA MET A 1 -1.78 30.10 -3.33
C MET A 1 -0.53 29.80 -2.52
N LYS A 2 -0.56 29.93 -1.18
CA LYS A 2 0.63 29.71 -0.36
C LYS A 2 0.94 28.21 -0.32
N ARG A 3 2.24 27.83 -0.36
CA ARG A 3 2.75 26.45 -0.37
C ARG A 3 2.10 25.55 0.71
N ARG A 4 1.72 26.14 1.86
CA ARG A 4 1.03 25.46 2.98
C ARG A 4 -0.43 25.07 2.69
N ASP A 5 -1.11 25.77 1.78
CA ASP A 5 -2.52 25.51 1.47
C ASP A 5 -2.68 24.42 0.40
N PHE A 6 -1.67 24.24 -0.46
CA PHE A 6 -1.58 23.13 -1.42
C PHE A 6 -1.43 21.80 -0.65
N PHE A 7 -0.54 21.76 0.36
CA PHE A 7 -0.29 20.53 1.14
C PHE A 7 -1.42 20.21 2.12
N LYS A 8 -2.19 21.18 2.61
CA LYS A 8 -3.37 20.89 3.42
C LYS A 8 -4.49 20.17 2.68
N ASN A 9 -4.59 20.38 1.36
CA ASN A 9 -5.58 19.72 0.52
C ASN A 9 -5.08 18.39 -0.10
N VAL A 10 -3.76 18.16 -0.12
CA VAL A 10 -3.14 16.93 -0.64
C VAL A 10 -2.78 15.96 0.50
N GLY A 11 -2.62 16.46 1.72
CA GLY A 11 -2.17 15.71 2.90
C GLY A 11 -3.13 14.66 3.46
N ASN A 12 -4.34 14.52 2.91
CA ASN A 12 -5.25 13.41 3.20
C ASN A 12 -5.11 12.24 2.20
N LEU A 13 -4.10 12.29 1.35
CA LEU A 13 -3.80 11.27 0.37
C LEU A 13 -2.77 10.27 0.90
N GLY A 14 -2.99 9.70 2.07
CA GLY A 14 -2.38 8.43 2.37
C GLY A 14 -2.71 7.46 1.22
N ALA A 15 -1.72 6.83 0.60
CA ALA A 15 -1.90 6.01 -0.61
C ALA A 15 -3.02 4.96 -0.52
N LEU A 16 -3.47 4.63 0.69
CA LEU A 16 -4.61 3.73 0.96
C LEU A 16 -5.95 4.45 1.00
N SER A 17 -6.06 5.71 1.44
CA SER A 17 -7.35 6.43 1.41
C SER A 17 -7.79 6.71 -0.02
N ALA A 18 -6.87 7.03 -0.92
CA ALA A 18 -7.15 7.17 -2.34
C ALA A 18 -7.44 5.82 -3.03
N GLY A 19 -6.87 4.72 -2.53
CA GLY A 19 -7.10 3.37 -3.06
C GLY A 19 -8.51 2.84 -2.81
N TYR A 20 -9.07 3.10 -1.64
CA TYR A 20 -10.47 2.74 -1.34
C TYR A 20 -11.47 3.47 -2.23
N THR A 21 -11.10 4.62 -2.77
CA THR A 21 -11.97 5.41 -3.65
C THR A 21 -12.16 4.80 -5.03
N ALA A 22 -11.11 4.22 -5.61
CA ALA A 22 -11.23 3.52 -6.87
C ALA A 22 -12.08 2.23 -6.72
N LEU A 23 -11.98 1.54 -5.58
CA LEU A 23 -12.82 0.38 -5.26
C LEU A 23 -14.31 0.73 -5.16
N SER A 24 -14.67 1.90 -4.61
CA SER A 24 -16.06 2.28 -4.42
C SER A 24 -16.79 2.54 -5.74
N LEU A 25 -16.13 3.10 -6.74
CA LEU A 25 -16.71 3.37 -8.06
C LEU A 25 -16.91 2.10 -8.90
N PHE A 26 -16.09 1.07 -8.68
CA PHE A 26 -16.20 -0.20 -9.40
C PHE A 26 -17.05 -1.25 -8.70
N ALA A 27 -17.36 -1.09 -7.40
CA ALA A 27 -18.05 -2.13 -6.62
C ALA A 27 -19.52 -2.29 -7.00
N GLU A 28 -20.21 -1.24 -7.42
CA GLU A 28 -21.64 -1.27 -7.73
C GLU A 28 -21.90 -1.61 -9.21
N GLU A 29 -21.22 -1.00 -10.15
CA GLU A 29 -21.34 -1.32 -11.58
C GLU A 29 -20.69 -2.67 -11.93
N ALA A 30 -19.55 -3.00 -11.38
CA ALA A 30 -18.90 -4.28 -11.63
C ALA A 30 -19.65 -5.47 -11.01
N ARG A 31 -20.48 -5.28 -9.97
CA ARG A 31 -21.33 -6.34 -9.41
C ARG A 31 -22.58 -6.63 -10.25
N ALA A 32 -23.10 -5.63 -10.97
CA ALA A 32 -24.27 -5.81 -11.84
C ALA A 32 -23.95 -6.62 -13.09
N ASP A 33 -22.70 -6.55 -13.59
CA ASP A 33 -22.29 -7.13 -14.87
C ASP A 33 -21.26 -8.27 -14.76
N LEU A 34 -20.84 -8.67 -13.55
CA LEU A 34 -19.99 -9.86 -13.43
C LEU A 34 -20.75 -11.09 -13.90
N PRO A 35 -20.19 -11.86 -14.87
CA PRO A 35 -20.81 -13.12 -15.30
C PRO A 35 -21.07 -13.99 -14.08
N SER A 36 -22.24 -14.65 -14.04
CA SER A 36 -22.69 -15.52 -12.95
C SER A 36 -21.67 -16.62 -12.54
N ALA A 37 -20.65 -16.84 -13.35
CA ALA A 37 -19.51 -17.71 -13.05
C ALA A 37 -18.60 -17.19 -11.93
N TYR A 38 -18.52 -15.87 -11.71
CA TYR A 38 -17.75 -15.27 -10.61
C TYR A 38 -18.55 -15.12 -9.30
N GLY A 39 -19.86 -15.21 -9.36
CA GLY A 39 -20.76 -15.02 -8.21
C GLY A 39 -21.22 -16.29 -7.51
N LYS A 40 -20.79 -17.47 -7.97
CA LYS A 40 -21.07 -18.71 -7.25
C LYS A 40 -19.83 -19.15 -6.51
N ALA A 41 -19.74 -18.73 -5.24
CA ALA A 41 -18.84 -19.39 -4.30
C ALA A 41 -19.08 -20.90 -4.35
N THR A 42 -18.17 -21.66 -4.93
CA THR A 42 -18.28 -23.11 -5.00
C THR A 42 -17.96 -23.66 -3.63
N GLY A 43 -18.99 -23.84 -2.78
CA GLY A 43 -18.95 -24.72 -1.63
C GLY A 43 -18.67 -24.12 -0.26
N GLY A 44 -18.71 -22.80 -0.07
CA GLY A 44 -18.56 -22.18 1.24
C GLY A 44 -19.61 -21.10 1.52
N SER A 45 -19.83 -20.79 2.80
CA SER A 45 -20.70 -19.68 3.22
C SER A 45 -19.88 -18.51 3.69
N LEU A 46 -20.08 -17.32 3.08
CA LEU A 46 -19.51 -16.05 3.58
C LEU A 46 -20.16 -15.59 4.89
N THR A 47 -21.16 -16.33 5.37
CA THR A 47 -21.83 -16.09 6.65
C THR A 47 -21.43 -17.20 7.59
N GLY A 48 -20.81 -16.84 8.70
CA GLY A 48 -20.41 -17.77 9.75
C GLY A 48 -20.98 -17.38 11.10
N PRO A 49 -20.62 -18.13 12.17
CA PRO A 49 -21.13 -17.91 13.52
C PRO A 49 -20.66 -16.58 14.13
N TYR A 50 -19.54 -16.01 13.64
CA TYR A 50 -18.98 -14.78 14.17
C TYR A 50 -19.16 -13.59 13.19
N LEU A 51 -18.77 -13.75 11.92
CA LEU A 51 -18.81 -12.67 10.94
C LEU A 51 -19.68 -13.03 9.74
N ASP A 52 -20.47 -12.05 9.29
CA ASP A 52 -21.09 -12.05 7.97
C ASP A 52 -20.29 -11.14 7.01
N LEU A 53 -19.48 -11.76 6.17
CA LEU A 53 -18.62 -11.06 5.20
C LEU A 53 -19.39 -10.41 4.03
N ARG A 54 -20.72 -10.47 4.04
CA ARG A 54 -21.60 -9.75 3.08
C ARG A 54 -22.00 -8.37 3.61
N THR A 55 -21.58 -7.99 4.81
CA THR A 55 -21.93 -6.73 5.47
C THR A 55 -20.71 -5.84 5.68
N GLY A 56 -20.90 -4.52 5.71
CA GLY A 56 -19.82 -3.55 6.02
C GLY A 56 -19.22 -3.80 7.39
N VAL A 57 -20.04 -4.06 8.41
CA VAL A 57 -19.58 -4.34 9.77
C VAL A 57 -18.71 -5.60 9.83
N GLY A 58 -19.15 -6.70 9.20
CA GLY A 58 -18.38 -7.94 9.14
C GLY A 58 -17.03 -7.76 8.43
N ASN A 59 -17.02 -7.00 7.33
CA ASN A 59 -15.80 -6.68 6.60
C ASN A 59 -14.88 -5.72 7.38
N LYS A 60 -15.42 -4.73 8.08
CA LYS A 60 -14.63 -3.86 8.96
C LYS A 60 -13.84 -4.68 9.97
N ILE A 61 -14.51 -5.59 10.69
CA ILE A 61 -13.85 -6.44 11.69
C ILE A 61 -12.84 -7.39 11.03
N ALA A 62 -13.23 -8.07 9.94
CA ALA A 62 -12.34 -8.99 9.21
C ALA A 62 -11.08 -8.28 8.72
N TYR A 63 -11.24 -7.12 8.09
CA TYR A 63 -10.14 -6.35 7.53
C TYR A 63 -9.26 -5.72 8.62
N SER A 64 -9.84 -5.29 9.74
CA SER A 64 -9.08 -4.82 10.90
C SER A 64 -8.18 -5.92 11.48
N ARG A 65 -8.69 -7.17 11.61
CA ARG A 65 -7.90 -8.32 12.06
C ARG A 65 -6.79 -8.72 11.07
N LEU A 66 -6.95 -8.47 9.79
CA LEU A 66 -5.90 -8.67 8.78
C LEU A 66 -4.81 -7.59 8.87
N ASN A 67 -5.19 -6.37 9.21
CA ASN A 67 -4.32 -5.21 9.18
C ASN A 67 -3.77 -4.76 10.53
N GLY A 68 -4.21 -5.39 11.62
CA GLY A 68 -3.79 -5.08 12.98
C GLY A 68 -4.23 -6.15 13.95
N ASP A 69 -4.30 -5.78 15.22
CA ASP A 69 -4.84 -6.59 16.31
C ASP A 69 -5.97 -5.80 16.97
N LEU A 70 -7.13 -6.42 17.20
CA LEU A 70 -8.26 -5.80 17.91
C LEU A 70 -7.95 -5.57 19.40
N ASP A 71 -6.94 -6.24 19.95
CA ASP A 71 -6.34 -5.88 21.23
C ASP A 71 -5.38 -4.71 20.97
N GLU A 72 -5.79 -3.50 21.34
CA GLU A 72 -5.05 -2.26 21.14
C GLU A 72 -3.66 -2.23 21.81
N SER A 73 -3.43 -3.11 22.81
CA SER A 73 -2.12 -3.25 23.45
C SER A 73 -1.10 -3.99 22.58
N GLN A 74 -1.56 -4.70 21.54
CA GLN A 74 -0.73 -5.52 20.68
C GLN A 74 -0.34 -4.78 19.40
N GLN A 75 0.76 -5.23 18.80
CA GLN A 75 1.22 -4.77 17.50
C GLN A 75 1.15 -5.93 16.51
N LYS A 76 0.88 -5.60 15.26
CA LYS A 76 0.95 -6.56 14.16
C LYS A 76 2.06 -6.20 13.20
N VAL A 77 2.82 -7.22 12.82
CA VAL A 77 3.84 -7.10 11.78
C VAL A 77 3.31 -7.71 10.49
N GLY A 78 3.34 -6.92 9.42
CA GLY A 78 3.14 -7.38 8.06
C GLY A 78 4.43 -7.22 7.27
N TRP A 79 4.74 -8.16 6.40
CA TRP A 79 5.97 -8.16 5.61
C TRP A 79 5.69 -8.27 4.11
N PHE A 80 6.63 -7.83 3.30
CA PHE A 80 6.64 -8.04 1.85
C PHE A 80 8.06 -8.30 1.35
N LYS A 81 8.17 -9.13 0.29
CA LYS A 81 9.44 -9.48 -0.35
C LYS A 81 9.24 -9.90 -1.80
N GLY A 82 10.00 -9.32 -2.69
CA GLY A 82 9.87 -9.59 -4.12
C GLY A 82 10.91 -8.88 -4.96
N TYR A 83 10.54 -8.55 -6.17
CA TYR A 83 11.41 -7.89 -7.13
C TYR A 83 10.67 -6.84 -7.94
N ILE A 84 11.44 -5.99 -8.60
CA ILE A 84 10.96 -4.89 -9.43
C ILE A 84 11.48 -5.09 -10.84
N MET A 85 10.57 -5.01 -11.79
CA MET A 85 10.84 -5.12 -13.21
C MET A 85 10.71 -3.75 -13.89
N ALA A 86 11.58 -3.50 -14.86
CA ALA A 86 11.46 -2.38 -15.78
C ALA A 86 10.76 -2.82 -17.07
N VAL A 87 9.76 -2.06 -17.48
CA VAL A 87 9.04 -2.23 -18.75
C VAL A 87 9.31 -1.00 -19.62
N ARG A 88 9.86 -1.22 -20.81
CA ARG A 88 10.13 -0.17 -21.79
C ARG A 88 9.55 -0.53 -23.16
N PRO A 89 9.09 0.44 -23.96
CA PRO A 89 8.60 0.16 -25.31
C PRO A 89 9.62 -0.60 -26.15
N HIS A 90 9.16 -1.65 -26.80
CA HIS A 90 9.96 -2.48 -27.72
C HIS A 90 11.20 -3.16 -27.09
N GLN A 91 11.23 -3.32 -25.78
CA GLN A 91 12.30 -4.01 -25.07
C GLN A 91 11.73 -5.16 -24.23
N PRO A 92 12.48 -6.25 -24.02
CA PRO A 92 12.10 -7.27 -23.06
C PRO A 92 11.95 -6.66 -21.65
N ILE A 93 11.02 -7.21 -20.87
CA ILE A 93 10.91 -6.90 -19.44
C ILE A 93 12.21 -7.31 -18.77
N LYS A 94 12.72 -6.47 -17.88
CA LYS A 94 13.99 -6.69 -17.20
C LYS A 94 13.83 -6.55 -15.69
N ASP A 95 14.20 -7.57 -14.95
CA ASP A 95 14.35 -7.48 -13.50
C ASP A 95 15.51 -6.53 -13.17
N ILE A 96 15.26 -5.57 -12.30
CA ILE A 96 16.23 -4.50 -12.01
C ILE A 96 16.61 -4.37 -10.54
N LEU A 97 15.70 -4.68 -9.61
CA LEU A 97 15.90 -4.52 -8.16
C LEU A 97 15.13 -5.59 -7.40
N GLY A 98 15.66 -5.99 -6.25
CA GLY A 98 14.87 -6.61 -5.21
C GLY A 98 14.15 -5.56 -4.39
N ILE A 99 13.03 -5.93 -3.77
CA ILE A 99 12.29 -5.14 -2.80
C ILE A 99 11.91 -6.03 -1.62
N GLN A 100 12.17 -5.55 -0.40
CA GLN A 100 11.72 -6.23 0.79
C GLN A 100 11.55 -5.24 1.93
N GLY A 101 10.63 -5.55 2.83
CA GLY A 101 10.34 -4.67 3.94
C GLY A 101 9.19 -5.18 4.79
N PHE A 102 8.85 -4.37 5.77
CA PHE A 102 7.77 -4.68 6.69
C PHE A 102 7.10 -3.41 7.21
N GLY A 103 5.91 -3.60 7.73
CA GLY A 103 5.18 -2.57 8.46
C GLY A 103 4.78 -3.06 9.83
N VAL A 104 4.90 -2.20 10.83
CA VAL A 104 4.43 -2.47 12.20
C VAL A 104 3.26 -1.57 12.51
N SER A 105 2.13 -2.17 12.78
CA SER A 105 0.86 -1.47 12.97
C SER A 105 0.23 -1.76 14.33
N ARG A 106 -0.61 -0.83 14.76
CA ARG A 106 -1.55 -0.95 15.88
C ARG A 106 -2.91 -0.46 15.41
N LEU A 107 -3.96 -0.98 16.00
CA LEU A 107 -5.31 -0.43 15.86
C LEU A 107 -5.65 0.39 17.09
N GLU A 108 -6.45 1.43 16.88
CA GLU A 108 -7.07 2.24 17.92
C GLU A 108 -8.55 2.39 17.57
N GLN A 109 -9.43 1.87 18.44
CA GLN A 109 -10.87 1.99 18.23
C GLN A 109 -11.32 3.42 18.50
N GLN A 110 -12.07 3.98 17.57
CA GLN A 110 -12.59 5.34 17.67
C GLN A 110 -14.00 5.35 18.29
N GLU A 111 -14.44 6.50 18.78
CA GLU A 111 -15.75 6.68 19.43
C GLU A 111 -16.93 6.26 18.53
N ASP A 112 -16.81 6.38 17.22
CA ASP A 112 -17.83 5.95 16.24
C ASP A 112 -17.79 4.46 15.90
N GLY A 113 -16.89 3.69 16.54
CA GLY A 113 -16.69 2.26 16.33
C GLY A 113 -15.88 1.90 15.09
N SER A 114 -15.27 2.88 14.42
CA SER A 114 -14.24 2.63 13.40
C SER A 114 -12.91 2.25 14.05
N TYR A 115 -11.94 1.79 13.25
CA TYR A 115 -10.58 1.50 13.70
C TYR A 115 -9.59 2.38 12.96
N ALA A 116 -8.85 3.22 13.69
CA ALA A 116 -7.67 3.86 13.15
C ALA A 116 -6.50 2.88 13.15
N LYS A 117 -5.97 2.57 11.96
CA LYS A 117 -4.69 1.85 11.83
C LYS A 117 -3.57 2.84 11.83
N ILE A 118 -2.68 2.74 12.79
CA ILE A 118 -1.44 3.50 12.91
C ILE A 118 -0.27 2.60 12.55
N LEU A 119 0.57 3.07 11.62
CA LEU A 119 1.54 2.22 10.95
C LEU A 119 2.83 2.99 10.69
N ARG A 120 3.97 2.32 10.90
CA ARG A 120 5.26 2.63 10.27
C ARG A 120 5.61 1.54 9.28
N GLU A 121 6.06 1.96 8.11
CA GLU A 121 6.45 1.04 7.04
C GLU A 121 7.84 1.38 6.52
N VAL A 122 8.70 0.37 6.43
CA VAL A 122 10.01 0.45 5.81
C VAL A 122 10.13 -0.55 4.67
N GLY A 123 10.65 -0.09 3.52
CA GLY A 123 10.89 -0.92 2.36
C GLY A 123 12.25 -0.62 1.74
N LEU A 124 13.08 -1.65 1.60
CA LEU A 124 14.45 -1.55 1.15
C LEU A 124 14.62 -2.10 -0.25
N TYR A 125 15.30 -1.33 -1.10
CA TYR A 125 15.74 -1.80 -2.41
C TYR A 125 17.04 -2.56 -2.27
N THR A 126 17.11 -3.75 -2.91
CA THR A 126 18.26 -4.67 -2.78
C THR A 126 18.80 -5.09 -4.14
N ASP A 127 20.06 -5.50 -4.17
CA ASP A 127 20.65 -6.15 -5.33
C ASP A 127 19.98 -7.51 -5.56
N LEU A 128 19.61 -7.79 -6.81
CA LEU A 128 18.88 -9.02 -7.19
C LEU A 128 19.67 -10.31 -6.97
N ARG A 129 21.01 -10.25 -7.03
CA ARG A 129 21.87 -11.44 -6.97
C ARG A 129 22.36 -11.71 -5.58
N THR A 130 22.72 -10.64 -4.84
CA THR A 130 23.31 -10.77 -3.51
C THR A 130 22.28 -10.59 -2.39
N GLY A 131 21.16 -9.89 -2.67
CA GLY A 131 20.18 -9.51 -1.66
C GLY A 131 20.65 -8.39 -0.74
N GLU A 132 21.83 -7.79 -1.01
CA GLU A 132 22.38 -6.68 -0.22
C GLU A 132 21.53 -5.42 -0.40
N VAL A 133 21.37 -4.66 0.68
CA VAL A 133 20.69 -3.36 0.65
C VAL A 133 21.52 -2.36 -0.12
N LEU A 134 20.90 -1.64 -1.05
CA LEU A 134 21.59 -0.71 -1.93
C LEU A 134 21.54 0.71 -1.36
N GLU A 135 22.68 1.35 -1.15
CA GLU A 135 22.76 2.80 -0.90
C GLU A 135 22.99 3.59 -2.19
N GLU A 136 23.72 2.98 -3.12
CA GLU A 136 23.95 3.48 -4.48
C GLU A 136 23.60 2.38 -5.48
N TRP A 137 23.14 2.78 -6.65
CA TRP A 137 22.76 1.85 -7.69
C TRP A 137 23.14 2.36 -9.08
N LYS A 138 23.83 1.51 -9.82
CA LYS A 138 24.10 1.79 -11.22
C LYS A 138 22.87 1.47 -12.04
N ASN A 139 22.13 2.51 -12.44
CA ASN A 139 20.91 2.35 -13.22
C ASN A 139 21.21 1.69 -14.59
N PRO A 140 20.76 0.45 -14.83
CA PRO A 140 21.09 -0.29 -16.06
C PRO A 140 20.37 0.26 -17.29
N LEU A 141 19.46 1.23 -17.13
CA LEU A 141 18.70 1.86 -18.21
C LEU A 141 19.36 3.15 -18.69
N THR A 142 20.09 3.85 -17.83
CA THR A 142 20.78 5.12 -18.12
C THR A 142 22.30 5.01 -18.01
N ASN A 143 22.82 3.94 -17.43
CA ASN A 143 24.22 3.72 -17.06
C ASN A 143 24.78 4.77 -16.09
N GLU A 144 23.91 5.38 -15.27
CA GLU A 144 24.20 6.42 -14.31
C GLU A 144 24.22 5.86 -12.89
N ASP A 145 25.19 6.29 -12.07
CA ASP A 145 25.21 5.95 -10.65
C ASP A 145 24.26 6.92 -9.91
N VAL A 146 23.32 6.38 -9.16
CA VAL A 146 22.29 7.13 -8.45
C VAL A 146 22.24 6.71 -6.99
N LYS A 147 21.96 7.66 -6.11
CA LYS A 147 21.71 7.38 -4.69
C LYS A 147 20.32 6.76 -4.54
N VAL A 148 20.23 5.65 -3.84
CA VAL A 148 18.97 4.97 -3.55
C VAL A 148 18.25 5.69 -2.40
N VAL A 149 16.95 5.89 -2.54
CA VAL A 149 16.09 6.40 -1.48
C VAL A 149 15.07 5.33 -1.14
N HIS A 150 15.19 4.76 0.05
CA HIS A 150 14.32 3.70 0.55
C HIS A 150 12.94 4.23 0.95
N ILE A 151 11.98 3.33 1.07
CA ILE A 151 10.65 3.64 1.61
C ILE A 151 10.77 3.73 3.14
N ALA A 152 10.33 4.84 3.72
CA ALA A 152 10.34 5.06 5.15
C ALA A 152 9.12 5.91 5.54
N ASN A 153 7.94 5.29 5.51
CA ASN A 153 6.66 5.95 5.78
C ASN A 153 6.39 5.99 7.28
N ASP A 154 6.27 7.20 7.86
CA ASP A 154 6.00 7.41 9.28
C ASP A 154 5.34 8.78 9.54
N PRO A 155 4.05 8.83 9.92
CA PRO A 155 3.13 7.69 9.95
C PRO A 155 2.54 7.35 8.57
N PHE A 156 1.98 6.14 8.45
CA PHE A 156 1.19 5.72 7.31
C PHE A 156 -0.18 5.21 7.78
N ASN A 157 -1.03 6.16 8.20
CA ASN A 157 -2.27 5.88 8.92
C ASN A 157 -3.48 5.91 8.00
N TYR A 158 -4.51 5.13 8.35
CA TYR A 158 -5.84 5.21 7.74
C TYR A 158 -6.92 4.68 8.68
N VAL A 159 -8.18 5.00 8.38
CA VAL A 159 -9.33 4.58 9.19
C VAL A 159 -10.12 3.50 8.44
N ILE A 160 -10.52 2.45 9.16
CA ILE A 160 -11.32 1.34 8.66
C ILE A 160 -12.75 1.52 9.21
N GLU A 161 -13.69 1.80 8.32
CA GLU A 161 -15.09 2.09 8.63
C GLU A 161 -16.01 1.01 8.05
N ASP A 162 -17.31 1.09 8.36
CA ASP A 162 -18.37 0.24 7.78
C ASP A 162 -18.67 0.57 6.32
N TYR A 163 -18.12 1.69 5.81
CA TYR A 163 -18.30 2.20 4.46
C TYR A 163 -16.96 2.47 3.80
N PHE A 164 -16.92 2.42 2.48
CA PHE A 164 -15.77 2.88 1.74
C PHE A 164 -15.56 4.38 1.95
N PRO A 165 -14.30 4.85 2.12
CA PRO A 165 -14.03 6.28 2.27
C PRO A 165 -14.44 7.06 1.02
N GLN A 166 -14.84 8.31 1.22
CA GLN A 166 -15.16 9.21 0.11
C GLN A 166 -13.90 9.55 -0.70
N PRO A 167 -14.04 9.76 -2.02
CA PRO A 167 -12.94 10.22 -2.86
C PRO A 167 -12.29 11.49 -2.33
N PRO A 168 -10.98 11.62 -2.42
CA PRO A 168 -10.32 12.87 -2.08
C PRO A 168 -10.77 14.00 -3.01
N LYS A 169 -10.99 15.18 -2.46
CA LYS A 169 -11.36 16.39 -3.21
C LYS A 169 -10.12 17.10 -3.70
N PHE A 170 -9.98 17.28 -5.01
CA PHE A 170 -8.87 17.99 -5.63
C PHE A 170 -9.33 19.36 -6.16
N GLY A 171 -9.14 20.41 -5.36
CA GLY A 171 -9.56 21.76 -5.72
C GLY A 171 -11.05 21.82 -6.04
N ASP A 172 -11.44 22.21 -7.26
CA ASP A 172 -12.81 22.25 -7.71
C ASP A 172 -13.34 20.92 -8.28
N LEU A 173 -12.47 19.89 -8.30
CA LEU A 173 -12.84 18.55 -8.77
C LEU A 173 -13.47 17.76 -7.62
N ASN A 174 -14.48 16.94 -7.92
CA ASN A 174 -15.16 16.04 -6.97
C ASN A 174 -15.73 16.75 -5.74
N GLN A 175 -16.45 17.86 -5.93
CA GLN A 175 -17.09 18.60 -4.84
C GLN A 175 -18.38 17.92 -4.32
N GLU A 176 -19.00 17.05 -5.11
CA GLU A 176 -20.19 16.33 -4.73
C GLU A 176 -19.87 15.23 -3.72
N GLU A 177 -20.73 15.09 -2.70
CA GLU A 177 -20.71 13.94 -1.80
C GLU A 177 -21.35 12.74 -2.51
N LEU A 178 -20.57 11.66 -2.64
CA LEU A 178 -21.09 10.42 -3.19
C LEU A 178 -21.90 9.65 -2.11
N PRO A 179 -22.86 8.82 -2.53
CA PRO A 179 -23.56 7.91 -1.62
C PRO A 179 -22.57 7.07 -0.82
N LYS A 180 -22.85 6.84 0.47
CA LYS A 180 -22.05 5.93 1.28
C LYS A 180 -22.21 4.49 0.78
N ILE A 181 -21.13 3.87 0.33
CA ILE A 181 -21.11 2.49 -0.16
C ILE A 181 -20.62 1.59 0.98
N PRO A 182 -21.39 0.54 1.39
CA PRO A 182 -20.96 -0.38 2.43
C PRO A 182 -19.59 -1.00 2.11
N PHE A 183 -18.72 -1.08 3.11
CA PHE A 183 -17.40 -1.68 2.99
C PHE A 183 -17.50 -3.20 2.89
N VAL A 184 -17.85 -3.70 1.70
CA VAL A 184 -17.96 -5.14 1.42
C VAL A 184 -16.90 -5.55 0.42
N LEU A 185 -15.95 -6.36 0.86
CA LEU A 185 -14.82 -6.83 0.08
C LEU A 185 -15.19 -8.08 -0.76
N PRO A 186 -14.49 -8.33 -1.87
CA PRO A 186 -14.82 -9.40 -2.83
C PRO A 186 -14.31 -10.77 -2.37
N TRP A 187 -14.79 -11.24 -1.23
CA TRP A 187 -14.43 -12.54 -0.68
C TRP A 187 -14.90 -13.70 -1.57
N GLN A 188 -14.02 -14.69 -1.70
CA GLN A 188 -14.33 -15.97 -2.32
C GLN A 188 -13.89 -17.09 -1.38
N GLN A 189 -14.74 -18.11 -1.17
CA GLN A 189 -14.40 -19.25 -0.36
C GLN A 189 -14.16 -20.48 -1.21
N HIS A 190 -13.00 -21.12 -1.00
CA HIS A 190 -12.57 -22.34 -1.65
C HIS A 190 -12.22 -23.40 -0.60
N GLY A 191 -13.24 -24.20 -0.19
CA GLY A 191 -13.08 -25.15 0.92
C GLY A 191 -12.86 -24.41 2.26
N ASP A 192 -11.72 -24.66 2.89
CA ASP A 192 -11.30 -24.04 4.15
C ASP A 192 -10.46 -22.74 3.97
N ARG A 193 -10.30 -22.28 2.72
CA ARG A 193 -9.59 -21.04 2.38
C ARG A 193 -10.54 -19.95 1.94
N LEU A 194 -10.32 -18.75 2.46
CA LEU A 194 -10.89 -17.50 1.97
C LEU A 194 -9.85 -16.75 1.16
N ASP A 195 -10.21 -16.36 -0.05
CA ASP A 195 -9.42 -15.51 -0.93
C ASP A 195 -10.12 -14.15 -1.07
N MET A 196 -9.33 -13.10 -1.12
CA MET A 196 -9.79 -11.73 -1.36
C MET A 196 -8.73 -10.97 -2.14
N GLU A 197 -9.15 -10.23 -3.16
CA GLU A 197 -8.25 -9.37 -3.91
C GLU A 197 -8.76 -7.93 -3.89
N ILE A 198 -7.87 -6.99 -3.56
CA ILE A 198 -8.13 -5.55 -3.55
C ILE A 198 -7.34 -4.91 -4.67
N HIS A 199 -8.02 -4.20 -5.56
CA HIS A 199 -7.42 -3.40 -6.61
C HIS A 199 -7.49 -1.92 -6.26
N ILE A 200 -6.35 -1.25 -6.36
CA ILE A 200 -6.19 0.18 -6.12
C ILE A 200 -5.70 0.82 -7.41
N ASN A 201 -6.49 1.73 -7.97
CA ASN A 201 -6.10 2.48 -9.16
C ASN A 201 -6.15 3.97 -8.85
N LEU A 202 -5.00 4.63 -8.90
CA LEU A 202 -4.83 6.02 -8.55
C LEU A 202 -4.43 6.84 -9.77
N PHE A 203 -5.03 8.02 -9.89
CA PHE A 203 -4.64 9.04 -10.86
C PHE A 203 -4.73 10.41 -10.19
N TYR A 204 -3.59 11.04 -9.91
CA TYR A 204 -3.54 12.26 -9.11
C TYR A 204 -2.37 13.19 -9.52
N PRO A 205 -2.42 14.48 -9.13
CA PRO A 205 -1.34 15.42 -9.41
C PRO A 205 -0.02 14.99 -8.79
N ASN A 206 1.06 15.03 -9.56
CA ASN A 206 2.39 14.67 -9.09
C ASN A 206 2.95 15.73 -8.12
N ALA A 207 3.35 15.31 -6.92
CA ALA A 207 4.03 16.15 -5.93
C ALA A 207 5.36 16.70 -6.48
N LEU A 208 6.02 15.95 -7.38
CA LEU A 208 7.25 16.36 -8.06
C LEU A 208 6.92 17.12 -9.34
N ASN A 209 6.74 18.45 -9.24
CA ASN A 209 6.47 19.29 -10.41
C ASN A 209 7.59 19.15 -11.47
N PRO A 210 7.28 18.76 -12.73
CA PRO A 210 8.28 18.47 -13.75
C PRO A 210 9.16 19.67 -14.13
N LYS A 211 8.73 20.91 -13.87
CA LYS A 211 9.57 22.10 -14.10
C LYS A 211 10.68 22.25 -13.05
N LYS A 212 10.44 21.81 -11.82
CA LYS A 212 11.42 21.80 -10.74
C LYS A 212 12.21 20.49 -10.74
N TRP A 213 11.52 19.36 -10.83
CA TRP A 213 12.03 18.00 -10.69
C TRP A 213 12.20 17.35 -12.08
N VAL A 214 13.08 17.92 -12.90
CA VAL A 214 13.20 17.57 -14.34
C VAL A 214 13.59 16.11 -14.55
N ARG A 215 14.43 15.57 -13.65
CA ARG A 215 14.99 14.22 -13.77
C ARG A 215 14.22 13.18 -12.93
N GLU A 216 13.52 13.62 -11.93
CA GLU A 216 12.79 12.78 -10.97
C GLU A 216 11.32 12.58 -11.36
N SER A 217 10.72 13.61 -11.96
CA SER A 217 9.29 13.62 -12.23
C SER A 217 8.91 12.83 -13.47
N ALA A 218 8.00 11.89 -13.31
CA ALA A 218 7.41 11.14 -14.43
C ALA A 218 6.36 11.94 -15.22
N GLY A 219 6.11 13.20 -14.85
CA GLY A 219 5.12 14.06 -15.51
C GLY A 219 4.23 14.80 -14.51
N PRO A 220 3.25 15.59 -14.98
CA PRO A 220 2.38 16.38 -14.12
C PRO A 220 1.36 15.54 -13.32
N MET A 221 1.06 14.33 -13.78
CA MET A 221 0.15 13.39 -13.14
C MET A 221 0.87 12.08 -12.85
N VAL A 222 0.45 11.41 -11.80
CA VAL A 222 0.91 10.07 -11.43
C VAL A 222 -0.24 9.10 -11.62
N GLN A 223 0.04 7.97 -12.24
CA GLN A 223 -0.87 6.84 -12.32
C GLN A 223 -0.22 5.64 -11.66
N ILE A 224 -0.93 5.04 -10.70
CA ILE A 224 -0.50 3.84 -9.97
C ILE A 224 -1.63 2.84 -10.00
N SER A 225 -1.29 1.57 -10.22
CA SER A 225 -2.22 0.46 -10.10
C SER A 225 -1.61 -0.59 -9.17
N GLU A 226 -2.35 -1.01 -8.15
CA GLU A 226 -1.92 -2.00 -7.17
C GLU A 226 -2.96 -3.09 -7.04
N ALA A 227 -2.51 -4.32 -6.84
CA ALA A 227 -3.34 -5.47 -6.53
C ALA A 227 -2.76 -6.19 -5.32
N PHE A 228 -3.59 -6.39 -4.30
CA PHE A 228 -3.28 -7.12 -3.07
C PHE A 228 -4.18 -8.35 -2.98
N ALA A 229 -3.61 -9.53 -3.16
CA ALA A 229 -4.33 -10.79 -2.97
C ALA A 229 -4.03 -11.35 -1.58
N TYR A 230 -5.08 -11.72 -0.84
CA TYR A 230 -5.01 -12.27 0.51
C TYR A 230 -5.55 -13.69 0.51
N HIS A 231 -4.87 -14.59 1.21
CA HIS A 231 -5.26 -15.97 1.45
C HIS A 231 -5.34 -16.22 2.95
N ILE A 232 -6.51 -16.58 3.44
CA ILE A 232 -6.83 -16.69 4.87
C ILE A 232 -7.54 -18.02 5.14
N ASP A 233 -7.29 -18.60 6.29
CA ASP A 233 -8.03 -19.74 6.81
C ASP A 233 -9.46 -19.33 7.19
N ALA A 234 -10.46 -19.98 6.58
CA ALA A 234 -11.87 -19.67 6.79
C ALA A 234 -12.33 -19.97 8.23
N THR A 235 -11.76 -20.99 8.87
CA THR A 235 -12.06 -21.34 10.26
C THR A 235 -11.54 -20.27 11.21
N LYS A 236 -10.29 -19.80 11.00
CA LYS A 236 -9.72 -18.69 11.78
C LYS A 236 -10.48 -17.39 11.57
N MET A 237 -10.99 -17.14 10.37
CA MET A 237 -11.84 -15.97 10.11
C MET A 237 -13.07 -15.95 11.02
N GLN A 238 -13.67 -17.10 11.28
CA GLN A 238 -14.88 -17.26 12.08
C GLN A 238 -14.62 -17.52 13.57
N ASP A 239 -13.37 -17.56 14.02
CA ASP A 239 -13.02 -17.69 15.44
C ASP A 239 -13.02 -16.30 16.11
N SER A 240 -13.99 -16.09 17.00
CA SER A 240 -14.14 -14.84 17.77
C SER A 240 -13.08 -14.63 18.86
N ASN A 241 -12.30 -15.66 19.21
CA ASN A 241 -11.23 -15.56 20.19
C ASN A 241 -9.93 -15.01 19.57
N LEU A 242 -9.82 -15.01 18.23
CA LEU A 242 -8.66 -14.44 17.55
C LEU A 242 -8.87 -12.94 17.32
N THR A 243 -8.05 -12.12 17.93
CA THR A 243 -8.05 -10.66 17.75
C THR A 243 -7.29 -10.21 16.50
N THR A 244 -6.44 -11.05 15.95
CA THR A 244 -5.67 -10.84 14.72
C THR A 244 -5.70 -12.08 13.83
N LEU A 245 -5.48 -11.91 12.53
CA LEU A 245 -5.48 -12.99 11.55
C LEU A 245 -4.17 -13.03 10.77
N PRO A 246 -3.42 -14.14 10.82
CA PRO A 246 -2.32 -14.35 9.90
C PRO A 246 -2.86 -14.53 8.48
N PHE A 247 -2.10 -14.07 7.49
CA PHE A 247 -2.40 -14.26 6.08
C PHE A 247 -1.13 -14.47 5.26
N SER A 248 -1.27 -15.08 4.11
CA SER A 248 -0.29 -15.04 3.03
C SER A 248 -0.92 -14.38 1.79
N GLY A 249 -0.10 -13.87 0.89
CA GLY A 249 -0.65 -13.21 -0.28
C GLY A 249 0.40 -12.71 -1.26
N THR A 250 -0.06 -11.92 -2.22
CA THR A 250 0.80 -11.23 -3.18
C THR A 250 0.45 -9.75 -3.26
N TRP A 251 1.46 -8.93 -3.50
CA TRP A 251 1.34 -7.53 -3.84
C TRP A 251 1.97 -7.28 -5.20
N ASN A 252 1.18 -6.75 -6.11
CA ASN A 252 1.65 -6.32 -7.42
C ASN A 252 1.36 -4.83 -7.58
N ARG A 253 2.31 -4.09 -8.18
CA ARG A 253 2.16 -2.66 -8.40
C ARG A 253 2.72 -2.26 -9.75
N ILE A 254 1.96 -1.48 -10.52
CA ILE A 254 2.42 -0.77 -11.71
C ILE A 254 2.54 0.70 -11.32
N THR A 255 3.72 1.29 -11.53
CA THR A 255 4.01 2.66 -11.12
C THR A 255 5.03 3.30 -12.07
N PRO A 256 5.03 4.62 -12.23
CA PRO A 256 6.10 5.33 -12.92
C PRO A 256 7.48 5.03 -12.30
N TRP A 257 8.54 5.44 -12.98
CA TRP A 257 9.90 5.36 -12.45
C TRP A 257 10.01 6.01 -11.07
N LEU A 258 10.75 5.40 -10.17
CA LEU A 258 11.06 6.00 -8.87
C LEU A 258 11.86 7.28 -9.07
N PRO A 259 11.58 8.34 -8.29
CA PRO A 259 12.26 9.64 -8.46
C PRO A 259 13.77 9.54 -8.44
N TRP A 260 14.32 8.77 -7.50
CA TRP A 260 15.77 8.60 -7.34
C TRP A 260 16.45 7.83 -8.48
N MET A 261 15.69 7.15 -9.34
CA MET A 261 16.23 6.51 -10.56
C MET A 261 16.60 7.53 -11.64
N LEU A 262 16.17 8.78 -11.51
CA LEU A 262 16.45 9.92 -12.38
C LEU A 262 16.07 9.66 -13.84
N MET A 263 14.99 8.92 -14.06
CA MET A 263 14.48 8.56 -15.39
C MET A 263 13.61 9.66 -16.03
N GLY A 264 13.11 10.61 -15.23
CA GLY A 264 12.22 11.66 -15.68
C GLY A 264 11.01 11.12 -16.43
N GLN A 265 10.70 11.71 -17.58
CA GLN A 265 9.61 11.28 -18.46
C GLN A 265 10.04 10.25 -19.52
N THR A 266 11.11 9.48 -19.27
CA THR A 266 11.51 8.40 -20.16
C THR A 266 10.36 7.40 -20.32
N PRO A 267 9.96 7.03 -21.56
CA PRO A 267 8.86 6.08 -21.77
C PRO A 267 9.11 4.73 -21.09
N GLY A 268 8.12 4.27 -20.34
CA GLY A 268 8.16 3.03 -19.58
C GLY A 268 7.61 3.20 -18.17
N HIS A 269 7.65 2.10 -17.43
CA HIS A 269 7.16 2.04 -16.04
C HIS A 269 7.82 0.86 -15.32
N MET A 270 7.54 0.74 -14.03
CA MET A 270 7.95 -0.40 -13.23
C MET A 270 6.76 -1.28 -12.85
N ILE A 271 7.06 -2.57 -12.68
CA ILE A 271 6.15 -3.53 -12.06
C ILE A 271 6.84 -4.09 -10.82
N TYR A 272 6.16 -4.00 -9.68
CA TYR A 272 6.52 -4.74 -8.46
C TYR A 272 5.77 -6.07 -8.46
N ALA A 273 6.46 -7.12 -8.11
CA ALA A 273 5.88 -8.44 -7.88
C ALA A 273 6.45 -8.99 -6.58
N ALA A 274 5.62 -9.05 -5.55
CA ALA A 274 6.06 -9.43 -4.22
C ALA A 274 5.08 -10.40 -3.57
N PHE A 275 5.61 -11.30 -2.74
CA PHE A 275 4.85 -11.99 -1.71
C PHE A 275 4.68 -11.07 -0.51
N MET A 276 3.58 -11.24 0.19
CA MET A 276 3.30 -10.53 1.45
C MET A 276 2.64 -11.49 2.44
N GLY A 277 2.76 -11.16 3.71
CA GLY A 277 2.13 -11.97 4.75
C GLY A 277 2.23 -11.36 6.13
N SER A 278 1.69 -12.08 7.11
CA SER A 278 1.78 -11.76 8.53
C SER A 278 1.63 -13.01 9.38
N GLY A 279 2.20 -13.00 10.57
CA GLY A 279 2.18 -14.11 11.51
C GLY A 279 3.51 -14.87 11.60
N GLU A 280 4.47 -14.56 10.73
CA GLU A 280 5.84 -15.06 10.77
C GLU A 280 6.74 -14.05 11.49
N ASP A 281 7.79 -14.53 12.16
CA ASP A 281 8.85 -13.70 12.68
C ASP A 281 9.66 -13.09 11.52
N LEU A 282 10.06 -11.83 11.63
CA LEU A 282 10.81 -11.14 10.58
C LEU A 282 12.11 -11.87 10.18
N GLU A 283 12.76 -12.55 11.12
CA GLU A 283 13.97 -13.34 10.88
C GLU A 283 13.74 -14.59 10.01
N GLN A 284 12.48 -15.06 9.92
CA GLN A 284 12.10 -16.17 9.02
C GLN A 284 11.91 -15.70 7.58
N VAL A 285 11.60 -14.42 7.39
CA VAL A 285 11.29 -13.83 6.08
C VAL A 285 12.48 -13.08 5.50
N HIS A 286 13.13 -12.26 6.31
CA HIS A 286 14.23 -11.39 5.90
C HIS A 286 15.58 -11.93 6.38
N SER A 287 16.63 -11.66 5.60
CA SER A 287 17.99 -11.97 6.02
C SER A 287 18.41 -11.08 7.20
N ARG A 288 19.31 -11.59 8.05
CA ARG A 288 19.87 -10.82 9.17
C ARG A 288 20.48 -9.49 8.69
N GLN A 289 21.16 -9.48 7.55
CA GLN A 289 21.73 -8.28 6.95
C GLN A 289 20.68 -7.17 6.71
N VAL A 290 19.48 -7.52 6.25
CA VAL A 290 18.39 -6.56 6.02
C VAL A 290 17.86 -6.03 7.35
N LEU A 291 17.68 -6.89 8.35
CA LEU A 291 17.20 -6.48 9.67
C LEU A 291 18.24 -5.60 10.38
N ASP A 292 19.53 -5.95 10.32
CA ASP A 292 20.62 -5.12 10.86
C ASP A 292 20.68 -3.74 10.21
N TYR A 293 20.42 -3.67 8.90
CA TYR A 293 20.34 -2.39 8.20
C TYR A 293 19.18 -1.53 8.72
N VAL A 294 17.99 -2.12 8.91
CA VAL A 294 16.85 -1.39 9.49
C VAL A 294 17.14 -1.00 10.93
N GLU A 295 17.71 -1.89 11.75
CA GLU A 295 18.06 -1.58 13.14
C GLU A 295 19.02 -0.40 13.24
N LYS A 296 19.99 -0.33 12.33
CA LYS A 296 21.00 0.74 12.30
C LYS A 296 20.46 2.07 11.78
N HIS A 297 19.65 2.05 10.69
CA HIS A 297 19.26 3.27 9.97
C HIS A 297 17.81 3.71 10.24
N TYR A 298 16.94 2.78 10.64
CA TYR A 298 15.50 2.97 10.83
C TYR A 298 14.96 2.31 12.12
N PRO A 299 15.62 2.44 13.29
CA PRO A 299 15.30 1.64 14.48
C PRO A 299 13.86 1.80 14.96
N LYS A 300 13.26 2.98 14.78
CA LYS A 300 11.86 3.23 15.19
C LYS A 300 10.82 2.41 14.41
N TYR A 301 11.20 1.82 13.27
CA TYR A 301 10.27 1.06 12.41
C TYR A 301 9.97 -0.35 12.93
N PHE A 302 10.65 -0.81 13.97
CA PHE A 302 10.28 -2.05 14.70
C PHE A 302 9.11 -1.86 15.67
N THR A 303 8.58 -0.65 15.80
CA THR A 303 7.42 -0.35 16.65
C THR A 303 6.43 0.54 15.91
N ALA A 304 5.13 0.30 16.14
CA ALA A 304 4.09 1.20 15.65
C ALA A 304 4.16 2.56 16.38
N PRO A 305 3.59 3.64 15.80
CA PRO A 305 3.32 4.87 16.56
C PRO A 305 2.44 4.57 17.77
N GLU A 306 2.53 5.40 18.82
CA GLU A 306 1.80 5.15 20.07
C GLU A 306 0.32 5.53 19.98
N THR A 307 -0.01 6.60 19.26
CA THR A 307 -1.36 7.15 19.20
C THR A 307 -1.72 7.63 17.79
N TYR A 308 -3.00 7.59 17.49
CA TYR A 308 -3.56 8.17 16.26
C TYR A 308 -3.72 9.68 16.43
N ASP A 309 -3.16 10.46 15.52
CA ASP A 309 -3.43 11.89 15.40
C ASP A 309 -4.05 12.18 14.02
N PRO A 310 -5.37 12.50 13.97
CA PRO A 310 -6.05 12.80 12.71
C PRO A 310 -5.55 14.09 12.04
N LYS A 311 -4.74 14.90 12.72
CA LYS A 311 -4.14 16.12 12.18
C LYS A 311 -2.79 15.88 11.52
N THR A 312 -2.17 14.74 11.80
CA THR A 312 -0.90 14.34 11.17
C THR A 312 -1.20 13.55 9.89
N PRO A 313 -1.00 14.15 8.70
CA PRO A 313 -1.30 13.48 7.44
C PRO A 313 -0.30 12.35 7.19
N SER A 314 -0.80 11.24 6.66
CA SER A 314 0.06 10.25 6.01
C SER A 314 0.52 10.80 4.67
N LEU A 315 1.82 10.73 4.40
CA LEU A 315 2.42 11.19 3.16
C LEU A 315 2.77 10.01 2.27
N SER A 316 2.53 10.13 0.98
CA SER A 316 3.04 9.18 0.00
C SER A 316 4.56 9.26 -0.11
N SER A 317 5.20 8.20 -0.60
CA SER A 317 6.66 8.19 -0.84
C SER A 317 7.11 9.33 -1.78
N LEU A 318 6.25 9.78 -2.72
CA LEU A 318 6.55 10.92 -3.61
C LEU A 318 6.50 12.25 -2.87
N GLU A 319 5.55 12.41 -1.95
CA GLU A 319 5.46 13.62 -1.11
C GLU A 319 6.63 13.68 -0.13
N LEU A 320 6.97 12.57 0.54
CA LEU A 320 8.16 12.48 1.38
C LEU A 320 9.43 12.81 0.60
N TYR A 321 9.60 12.23 -0.59
CA TYR A 321 10.73 12.55 -1.47
C TYR A 321 10.80 14.05 -1.77
N SER A 322 9.67 14.69 -2.05
CA SER A 322 9.62 16.13 -2.36
C SER A 322 9.99 17.03 -1.19
N LEU A 323 9.85 16.53 0.04
CA LEU A 323 10.16 17.25 1.28
C LEU A 323 11.61 17.03 1.74
N GLU A 324 12.14 15.83 1.55
CA GLU A 324 13.41 15.38 2.11
C GLU A 324 14.58 15.48 1.12
N GLN A 325 14.29 15.51 -0.19
CA GLN A 325 15.33 15.53 -1.22
C GLN A 325 15.38 16.88 -1.95
N GLU A 326 16.50 17.15 -2.60
CA GLU A 326 16.68 18.26 -3.52
C GLU A 326 16.73 17.76 -4.97
N PRO A 327 16.29 18.59 -5.95
CA PRO A 327 16.36 18.21 -7.35
C PRO A 327 17.79 17.91 -7.80
N ALA A 328 17.97 16.81 -8.52
CA ALA A 328 19.25 16.47 -9.12
C ALA A 328 19.69 17.53 -10.15
N PRO A 329 21.00 17.75 -10.33
CA PRO A 329 21.50 18.65 -11.35
C PRO A 329 20.96 18.30 -12.74
N LYS A 330 20.64 19.32 -13.55
CA LYS A 330 20.26 19.09 -14.94
C LYS A 330 21.44 18.47 -15.69
N LYS A 331 21.17 17.52 -16.57
CA LYS A 331 22.17 17.07 -17.54
C LYS A 331 22.42 18.21 -18.53
N GLU A 332 23.67 18.50 -18.79
CA GLU A 332 24.10 19.40 -19.86
C GLU A 332 23.78 18.78 -21.22
#